data_de8ac87b9137b14c2b94460e604d004f
#
_entry.id   de8ac87b9137b14c2b94460e604d004f
#
_cell.length_a   1.000
_cell.length_b   1.000
_cell.length_c   1.000
_cell.angle_alpha   90.00
_cell.angle_beta   90.00
_cell.angle_gamma   90.00
#
_symmetry.space_group_name_H-M   'P 1'
#
loop_
_entity.id
_entity.type
_entity.pdbx_description
1 polymer ?
#
loop_
_entity_poly.entity_id
_entity_poly.type
_entity_poly.pdbx_seq_one_letter_code
_entity_poly.pdbx_strand_id
1 'polypeptide(L)'
;MAARGLIPAHPDTKLDDPEELMQLVLLHVGCDLPLRQTVLWHAEAGGAICSHVTLHRKMRGIGPFLQDEVARMADQRASVDAEQWAGYELVVLDGSVVVSPGPSSEGGRLHVALRLADLSVVAAQVTTTEEGETLRRFSWSKGQLVIADRGYANPPGVAHVVSEGADIVVRINRGSLPLFDEAGERVQLLSWARSLRGHAAHHRIVTVRNGGEEVTGRLIAKRLPSDKVAEAQRRVRREVGPDPEALELAEWLLVFTTAPLQRLTDAQVIDAYRLRWQVELLFKRWKSLCHLDKLPNYRHDTLISWLTGKLLLLLCAERMAEPASRGLSPPIHRLTAPSLILDHARAAAVEAHLDHVAGDHRGSHPNAIA
;
A
#
# COMPACT_ATOMS: atom_id res chain seq x y z
N MET A 1 -1.43 27.08 -4.23
CA MET A 1 -2.25 27.54 -5.38
C MET A 1 -2.49 26.48 -6.46
N ALA A 2 -1.60 25.52 -6.69
CA ALA A 2 -1.84 24.42 -7.65
C ALA A 2 -3.01 23.48 -7.26
N ALA A 3 -3.30 23.33 -5.98
CA ALA A 3 -4.37 22.45 -5.50
C ALA A 3 -5.80 22.91 -5.84
N ARG A 4 -6.03 24.19 -6.07
CA ARG A 4 -7.38 24.72 -6.36
C ARG A 4 -7.97 24.24 -7.69
N GLY A 5 -7.13 23.92 -8.68
CA GLY A 5 -7.61 23.42 -9.98
C GLY A 5 -8.07 21.96 -10.00
N LEU A 6 -7.72 21.17 -8.97
CA LEU A 6 -8.08 19.74 -8.87
C LEU A 6 -9.42 19.50 -8.19
N ILE A 7 -9.99 20.52 -7.54
CA ILE A 7 -11.29 20.41 -6.88
C ILE A 7 -12.38 20.86 -7.87
N PRO A 8 -13.37 20.00 -8.19
CA PRO A 8 -14.43 20.38 -9.11
C PRO A 8 -15.22 21.59 -8.59
N ALA A 9 -15.12 22.71 -9.28
CA ALA A 9 -15.93 23.87 -9.01
C ALA A 9 -17.39 23.59 -9.39
N HIS A 10 -18.33 23.92 -8.51
CA HIS A 10 -19.77 23.87 -8.82
C HIS A 10 -20.36 25.25 -8.47
N PRO A 11 -21.08 25.91 -9.38
CA PRO A 11 -21.51 27.30 -9.20
C PRO A 11 -22.43 27.56 -8.01
N ASP A 12 -23.05 26.52 -7.45
CA ASP A 12 -24.04 26.64 -6.37
C ASP A 12 -23.55 26.17 -4.99
N THR A 13 -22.24 26.00 -4.79
CA THR A 13 -21.75 25.43 -3.54
C THR A 13 -20.89 26.40 -2.76
N LYS A 14 -21.23 26.65 -1.50
CA LYS A 14 -20.42 27.37 -0.53
C LYS A 14 -19.16 26.57 -0.08
N LEU A 15 -18.97 25.36 -0.60
CA LEU A 15 -17.87 24.45 -0.25
C LEU A 15 -16.78 24.50 -1.34
N ASP A 16 -16.17 25.65 -1.53
CA ASP A 16 -15.11 25.88 -2.51
C ASP A 16 -13.72 26.02 -1.85
N ASP A 17 -13.67 26.06 -0.52
CA ASP A 17 -12.41 26.03 0.21
C ASP A 17 -11.88 24.57 0.27
N PRO A 18 -10.66 24.32 -0.24
CA PRO A 18 -10.01 23.02 -0.17
C PRO A 18 -9.83 22.48 1.24
N GLU A 19 -9.58 23.35 2.21
CA GLU A 19 -9.37 22.96 3.61
C GLU A 19 -10.67 22.46 4.23
N GLU A 20 -11.76 23.17 4.07
CA GLU A 20 -13.10 22.77 4.52
C GLU A 20 -13.53 21.44 3.91
N LEU A 21 -13.30 21.29 2.60
CA LEU A 21 -13.61 20.02 1.92
C LEU A 21 -12.74 18.87 2.44
N MET A 22 -11.46 19.11 2.71
CA MET A 22 -10.57 18.10 3.30
C MET A 22 -11.03 17.70 4.69
N GLN A 23 -11.39 18.66 5.55
CA GLN A 23 -11.92 18.39 6.89
C GLN A 23 -13.18 17.52 6.84
N LEU A 24 -14.13 17.85 5.95
CA LEU A 24 -15.35 17.05 5.74
C LEU A 24 -15.04 15.63 5.27
N VAL A 25 -14.12 15.47 4.32
CA VAL A 25 -13.74 14.15 3.82
C VAL A 25 -13.05 13.34 4.93
N LEU A 26 -12.10 13.92 5.65
CA LEU A 26 -11.41 13.23 6.75
C LEU A 26 -12.34 12.88 7.90
N LEU A 27 -13.28 13.75 8.25
CA LEU A 27 -14.33 13.47 9.25
C LEU A 27 -15.20 12.29 8.79
N HIS A 28 -15.66 12.31 7.52
CA HIS A 28 -16.49 11.26 6.95
C HIS A 28 -15.78 9.89 6.98
N VAL A 29 -14.56 9.82 6.44
CA VAL A 29 -13.83 8.56 6.33
C VAL A 29 -13.20 8.11 7.66
N GLY A 30 -12.88 9.06 8.54
CA GLY A 30 -12.24 8.81 9.85
C GLY A 30 -13.22 8.26 10.88
N CYS A 31 -14.38 8.88 10.96
CA CYS A 31 -15.41 8.50 11.93
C CYS A 31 -16.41 7.49 11.39
N ASP A 32 -16.26 7.04 10.14
CA ASP A 32 -17.19 6.14 9.44
C ASP A 32 -18.66 6.66 9.47
N LEU A 33 -18.82 8.00 9.46
CA LEU A 33 -20.12 8.66 9.57
C LEU A 33 -20.90 8.62 8.26
N PRO A 34 -22.23 8.48 8.28
CA PRO A 34 -23.06 8.78 7.11
C PRO A 34 -22.89 10.24 6.66
N LEU A 35 -22.94 10.51 5.35
CA LEU A 35 -22.75 11.87 4.81
C LEU A 35 -23.65 12.92 5.46
N ARG A 36 -24.88 12.57 5.84
CA ARG A 36 -25.80 13.49 6.53
C ARG A 36 -25.28 13.89 7.91
N GLN A 37 -24.76 12.95 8.67
CA GLN A 37 -24.18 13.23 9.99
C GLN A 37 -22.88 14.01 9.86
N THR A 38 -22.05 13.67 8.86
CA THR A 38 -20.80 14.39 8.60
C THR A 38 -21.01 15.89 8.43
N VAL A 39 -21.97 16.29 7.56
CA VAL A 39 -22.24 17.71 7.31
C VAL A 39 -22.85 18.42 8.51
N LEU A 40 -23.67 17.72 9.32
CA LEU A 40 -24.21 18.27 10.56
C LEU A 40 -23.11 18.52 11.60
N TRP A 41 -22.30 17.53 11.88
CA TRP A 41 -21.21 17.65 12.86
C TRP A 41 -20.20 18.72 12.47
N HIS A 42 -19.87 18.81 11.18
CA HIS A 42 -18.96 19.84 10.68
C HIS A 42 -19.53 21.25 10.87
N ALA A 43 -20.82 21.44 10.57
CA ALA A 43 -21.51 22.71 10.75
C ALA A 43 -21.61 23.08 12.25
N GLU A 44 -21.91 22.13 13.13
CA GLU A 44 -21.95 22.31 14.58
C GLU A 44 -20.59 22.70 15.14
N ALA A 45 -19.50 22.20 14.57
CA ALA A 45 -18.13 22.58 14.91
C ALA A 45 -17.70 23.95 14.33
N GLY A 46 -18.63 24.71 13.71
CA GLY A 46 -18.34 26.03 13.14
C GLY A 46 -17.84 26.01 11.70
N GLY A 47 -17.82 24.86 11.04
CA GLY A 47 -17.42 24.72 9.65
C GLY A 47 -18.51 25.11 8.66
N ALA A 48 -18.20 25.03 7.38
CA ALA A 48 -19.11 25.44 6.29
C ALA A 48 -20.41 24.63 6.28
N ILE A 49 -21.53 25.32 6.17
CA ILE A 49 -22.86 24.69 6.04
C ILE A 49 -23.08 24.25 4.60
N CYS A 50 -23.16 22.94 4.39
CA CYS A 50 -23.46 22.37 3.08
C CYS A 50 -24.45 21.19 3.18
N SER A 51 -25.06 20.81 2.06
CA SER A 51 -25.91 19.62 2.02
C SER A 51 -25.06 18.34 1.85
N HIS A 52 -25.57 17.22 2.36
CA HIS A 52 -24.93 15.90 2.13
C HIS A 52 -24.85 15.54 0.63
N VAL A 53 -25.76 16.08 -0.20
CA VAL A 53 -25.71 15.91 -1.67
C VAL A 53 -24.54 16.69 -2.25
N THR A 54 -24.26 17.88 -1.73
CA THR A 54 -23.09 18.68 -2.11
C THR A 54 -21.80 17.94 -1.79
N LEU A 55 -21.65 17.44 -0.56
CA LEU A 55 -20.49 16.64 -0.16
C LEU A 55 -20.33 15.41 -1.06
N HIS A 56 -21.39 14.66 -1.31
CA HIS A 56 -21.36 13.50 -2.20
C HIS A 56 -20.90 13.85 -3.62
N ARG A 57 -21.38 14.97 -4.19
CA ARG A 57 -20.94 15.43 -5.51
C ARG A 57 -19.44 15.80 -5.52
N LYS A 58 -18.95 16.48 -4.50
CA LYS A 58 -17.54 16.83 -4.37
C LYS A 58 -16.67 15.58 -4.21
N MET A 59 -17.09 14.59 -3.44
CA MET A 59 -16.38 13.31 -3.28
C MET A 59 -16.20 12.55 -4.59
N ARG A 60 -17.08 12.67 -5.57
CA ARG A 60 -16.92 12.04 -6.89
C ARG A 60 -15.73 12.56 -7.69
N GLY A 61 -15.25 13.76 -7.41
CA GLY A 61 -14.17 14.39 -8.17
C GLY A 61 -12.92 14.73 -7.38
N ILE A 62 -12.92 14.53 -6.05
CA ILE A 62 -11.78 14.92 -5.20
C ILE A 62 -10.63 13.89 -5.21
N GLY A 63 -10.83 12.69 -5.77
CA GLY A 63 -9.86 11.61 -5.78
C GLY A 63 -8.45 12.02 -6.20
N PRO A 64 -8.25 12.71 -7.35
CA PRO A 64 -6.92 13.18 -7.77
C PRO A 64 -6.25 14.11 -6.75
N PHE A 65 -6.99 15.05 -6.14
CA PHE A 65 -6.46 15.92 -5.10
C PHE A 65 -6.02 15.13 -3.86
N LEU A 66 -6.83 14.19 -3.41
CA LEU A 66 -6.46 13.33 -2.29
C LEU A 66 -5.24 12.46 -2.61
N GLN A 67 -5.09 12.02 -3.86
CA GLN A 67 -3.92 11.25 -4.29
C GLN A 67 -2.65 12.08 -4.25
N ASP A 68 -2.69 13.36 -4.62
CA ASP A 68 -1.55 14.28 -4.49
C ASP A 68 -1.17 14.48 -3.01
N GLU A 69 -2.16 14.57 -2.11
CA GLU A 69 -1.91 14.66 -0.67
C GLU A 69 -1.28 13.37 -0.14
N VAL A 70 -1.76 12.20 -0.57
CA VAL A 70 -1.17 10.90 -0.23
C VAL A 70 0.29 10.86 -0.70
N ALA A 71 0.59 11.29 -1.93
CA ALA A 71 1.95 11.32 -2.45
C ALA A 71 2.85 12.25 -1.63
N ARG A 72 2.37 13.45 -1.27
CA ARG A 72 3.12 14.40 -0.42
C ARG A 72 3.36 13.85 0.99
N MET A 73 2.37 13.17 1.55
CA MET A 73 2.50 12.54 2.87
C MET A 73 3.49 11.37 2.83
N ALA A 74 3.56 10.60 1.76
CA ALA A 74 4.45 9.46 1.63
C ALA A 74 5.92 9.87 1.33
N ASP A 75 6.17 10.93 0.57
CA ASP A 75 7.51 11.30 0.05
C ASP A 75 8.48 11.91 1.10
N GLN A 76 8.11 12.03 2.36
CA GLN A 76 9.02 12.61 3.36
C GLN A 76 10.07 11.59 3.81
N ARG A 77 11.29 11.77 3.30
CA ARG A 77 12.43 10.89 3.54
C ARG A 77 13.11 11.20 4.87
N ALA A 78 13.14 10.22 5.78
CA ALA A 78 14.14 10.18 6.84
C ALA A 78 15.38 9.44 6.29
N SER A 79 16.59 9.90 6.59
CA SER A 79 17.80 9.12 6.32
C SER A 79 17.83 7.93 7.28
N VAL A 80 18.02 6.74 6.76
CA VAL A 80 18.07 5.51 7.54
C VAL A 80 19.42 4.84 7.35
N ASP A 81 19.96 4.32 8.43
CA ASP A 81 21.20 3.56 8.43
C ASP A 81 21.04 2.28 7.59
N ALA A 82 21.77 2.24 6.47
CA ALA A 82 21.70 1.17 5.49
C ALA A 82 22.87 0.16 5.61
N GLU A 83 23.69 0.22 6.67
CA GLU A 83 24.89 -0.62 6.81
C GLU A 83 24.58 -2.12 6.73
N GLN A 84 23.47 -2.57 7.34
CA GLN A 84 23.08 -3.98 7.36
C GLN A 84 22.90 -4.59 5.96
N TRP A 85 22.53 -3.79 4.96
CA TRP A 85 22.20 -4.24 3.61
C TRP A 85 23.16 -3.68 2.56
N ALA A 86 24.43 -3.55 2.91
CA ALA A 86 25.50 -3.05 2.04
C ALA A 86 25.16 -1.69 1.37
N GLY A 87 24.56 -0.80 2.14
CA GLY A 87 24.18 0.53 1.69
C GLY A 87 22.88 0.58 0.87
N TYR A 88 22.11 -0.51 0.82
CA TYR A 88 20.77 -0.48 0.21
C TYR A 88 19.69 0.03 1.18
N GLU A 89 18.83 0.91 0.68
CA GLU A 89 17.51 1.16 1.26
C GLU A 89 16.53 0.09 0.74
N LEU A 90 16.07 -0.79 1.61
CA LEU A 90 15.11 -1.83 1.25
C LEU A 90 13.70 -1.26 1.21
N VAL A 91 13.05 -1.34 0.04
CA VAL A 91 11.67 -0.90 -0.17
C VAL A 91 10.83 -2.07 -0.68
N VAL A 92 9.80 -2.42 0.08
CA VAL A 92 8.87 -3.49 -0.31
C VAL A 92 7.66 -2.89 -0.99
N LEU A 93 7.33 -3.38 -2.19
CA LEU A 93 6.12 -3.04 -2.93
C LEU A 93 5.11 -4.19 -2.87
N ASP A 94 3.87 -3.87 -2.49
CA ASP A 94 2.78 -4.83 -2.55
C ASP A 94 1.43 -4.14 -2.81
N GLY A 95 0.44 -4.92 -3.25
CA GLY A 95 -0.91 -4.47 -3.52
C GLY A 95 -1.93 -5.21 -2.67
N SER A 96 -2.98 -4.51 -2.26
CA SER A 96 -4.09 -5.12 -1.52
C SER A 96 -5.43 -4.69 -2.08
N VAL A 97 -6.23 -5.65 -2.51
CA VAL A 97 -7.60 -5.39 -2.96
C VAL A 97 -8.52 -5.25 -1.75
N VAL A 98 -9.40 -4.27 -1.84
CA VAL A 98 -10.49 -4.04 -0.89
C VAL A 98 -11.78 -3.94 -1.69
N VAL A 99 -12.75 -4.78 -1.37
CA VAL A 99 -14.04 -4.84 -2.08
C VAL A 99 -15.19 -4.65 -1.09
N SER A 100 -16.24 -3.99 -1.54
CA SER A 100 -17.47 -3.86 -0.74
C SER A 100 -18.19 -5.20 -0.64
N PRO A 101 -18.83 -5.48 0.50
CA PRO A 101 -19.68 -6.67 0.61
C PRO A 101 -20.90 -6.54 -0.31
N GLY A 102 -21.27 -7.63 -0.99
CA GLY A 102 -22.47 -7.69 -1.81
C GLY A 102 -22.22 -8.10 -3.26
N PRO A 103 -23.30 -8.24 -4.06
CA PRO A 103 -23.18 -8.77 -5.42
C PRO A 103 -22.51 -7.82 -6.42
N SER A 104 -22.45 -6.53 -6.16
CA SER A 104 -21.79 -5.55 -7.04
C SER A 104 -20.26 -5.57 -6.97
N SER A 105 -19.67 -6.16 -5.91
CA SER A 105 -18.21 -6.33 -5.72
C SER A 105 -17.35 -5.10 -6.11
N GLU A 106 -17.91 -3.89 -6.01
CA GLU A 106 -17.13 -2.67 -6.29
C GLU A 106 -16.01 -2.53 -5.25
N GLY A 107 -14.86 -2.10 -5.70
CA GLY A 107 -13.69 -2.03 -4.85
C GLY A 107 -12.58 -1.20 -5.43
N GLY A 108 -11.49 -1.15 -4.69
CA GLY A 108 -10.24 -0.54 -5.13
C GLY A 108 -9.04 -1.40 -4.76
N ARG A 109 -7.92 -1.08 -5.34
CA ARG A 109 -6.63 -1.66 -5.00
C ARG A 109 -5.72 -0.59 -4.42
N LEU A 110 -5.18 -0.88 -3.26
CA LEU A 110 -4.14 -0.08 -2.65
C LEU A 110 -2.79 -0.64 -3.10
N HIS A 111 -1.91 0.23 -3.57
CA HIS A 111 -0.52 -0.07 -3.87
C HIS A 111 0.32 0.70 -2.87
N VAL A 112 1.24 0.02 -2.19
CA VAL A 112 2.05 0.62 -1.12
C VAL A 112 3.49 0.21 -1.27
N ALA A 113 4.38 1.20 -1.27
CA ALA A 113 5.81 1.00 -1.12
C ALA A 113 6.21 1.33 0.33
N LEU A 114 6.73 0.33 1.04
CA LEU A 114 7.10 0.37 2.45
C LEU A 114 8.60 0.30 2.60
N ARG A 115 9.23 1.30 3.19
CA ARG A 115 10.64 1.25 3.59
C ARG A 115 10.79 0.37 4.81
N LEU A 116 11.70 -0.62 4.75
CA LEU A 116 11.82 -1.62 5.82
C LEU A 116 12.57 -1.11 7.05
N ALA A 117 13.45 -0.16 6.89
CA ALA A 117 14.30 0.31 7.98
C ALA A 117 13.52 0.95 9.13
N ASP A 118 12.44 1.68 8.83
CA ASP A 118 11.58 2.36 9.80
C ASP A 118 10.10 2.01 9.66
N LEU A 119 9.76 1.13 8.73
CA LEU A 119 8.39 0.74 8.38
C LEU A 119 7.52 1.92 7.94
N SER A 120 8.13 2.95 7.35
CA SER A 120 7.40 4.09 6.80
C SER A 120 6.90 3.83 5.37
N VAL A 121 5.74 4.35 5.05
CA VAL A 121 5.21 4.33 3.68
C VAL A 121 5.90 5.43 2.89
N VAL A 122 6.64 5.06 1.83
CA VAL A 122 7.39 6.00 0.97
C VAL A 122 6.67 6.32 -0.32
N ALA A 123 5.73 5.48 -0.75
CA ALA A 123 4.80 5.79 -1.84
C ALA A 123 3.50 4.98 -1.65
N ALA A 124 2.37 5.57 -2.02
CA ALA A 124 1.10 4.88 -1.98
C ALA A 124 0.12 5.43 -3.04
N GLN A 125 -0.73 4.56 -3.56
CA GLN A 125 -1.76 4.93 -4.52
C GLN A 125 -2.98 4.02 -4.40
N VAL A 126 -4.16 4.59 -4.63
CA VAL A 126 -5.40 3.83 -4.81
C VAL A 126 -5.77 3.81 -6.29
N THR A 127 -6.13 2.63 -6.79
CA THR A 127 -6.59 2.43 -8.16
C THR A 127 -7.87 1.59 -8.18
N THR A 128 -8.41 1.38 -9.37
CA THR A 128 -9.48 0.40 -9.59
C THR A 128 -8.96 -1.02 -9.39
N THR A 129 -9.85 -1.98 -9.19
CA THR A 129 -9.46 -3.40 -9.10
C THR A 129 -8.96 -3.96 -10.42
N GLU A 130 -9.31 -3.32 -11.55
CA GLU A 130 -8.90 -3.73 -12.90
C GLU A 130 -7.44 -3.38 -13.20
N GLU A 131 -6.92 -2.35 -12.55
CA GLU A 131 -5.52 -1.98 -12.69
C GLU A 131 -4.61 -2.98 -11.99
N GLY A 132 -3.75 -3.62 -12.77
CA GLY A 132 -2.82 -4.64 -12.30
C GLY A 132 -1.68 -4.10 -11.44
N GLU A 133 -0.98 -5.02 -10.85
CA GLU A 133 0.27 -4.78 -10.12
C GLU A 133 1.40 -4.48 -11.12
N THR A 134 2.09 -3.36 -10.93
CA THR A 134 3.21 -2.96 -11.78
C THR A 134 4.25 -2.16 -11.02
N LEU A 135 5.54 -2.45 -11.26
CA LEU A 135 6.67 -1.70 -10.72
C LEU A 135 6.78 -0.28 -11.30
N ARG A 136 6.13 -0.01 -12.43
CA ARG A 136 6.11 1.31 -13.10
C ARG A 136 5.18 2.32 -12.44
N ARG A 137 4.49 1.93 -11.38
CA ARG A 137 3.54 2.79 -10.67
C ARG A 137 4.22 3.88 -9.87
N PHE A 138 5.42 3.61 -9.38
CA PHE A 138 6.20 4.52 -8.57
C PHE A 138 7.57 4.78 -9.20
N SER A 139 8.16 5.91 -8.86
CA SER A 139 9.54 6.22 -9.21
C SER A 139 10.48 5.62 -8.17
N TRP A 140 11.63 5.16 -8.64
CA TRP A 140 12.65 4.54 -7.80
C TRP A 140 13.93 5.38 -7.81
N SER A 141 14.83 5.13 -6.89
CA SER A 141 16.06 5.91 -6.77
C SER A 141 17.29 5.01 -6.62
N LYS A 142 18.40 5.52 -7.10
CA LYS A 142 19.71 4.86 -6.90
C LYS A 142 19.95 4.54 -5.43
N GLY A 143 20.37 3.32 -5.15
CA GLY A 143 20.60 2.83 -3.79
C GLY A 143 19.39 2.14 -3.16
N GLN A 144 18.23 2.16 -3.80
CA GLN A 144 17.10 1.36 -3.36
C GLN A 144 17.21 -0.09 -3.86
N LEU A 145 16.78 -1.03 -3.02
CA LEU A 145 16.53 -2.42 -3.38
C LEU A 145 15.02 -2.65 -3.30
N VAL A 146 14.38 -2.71 -4.45
CA VAL A 146 12.92 -2.87 -4.58
C VAL A 146 12.57 -4.35 -4.45
N ILE A 147 11.75 -4.69 -3.46
CA ILE A 147 11.36 -6.07 -3.18
C ILE A 147 9.88 -6.24 -3.49
N ALA A 148 9.54 -7.19 -4.36
CA ALA A 148 8.15 -7.40 -4.79
C ALA A 148 7.79 -8.88 -4.95
N ASP A 149 6.49 -9.20 -4.92
CA ASP A 149 6.02 -10.56 -5.18
C ASP A 149 5.90 -10.83 -6.69
N ARG A 150 5.56 -12.06 -7.02
CA ARG A 150 5.45 -12.58 -8.39
C ARG A 150 4.43 -11.81 -9.27
N GLY A 151 3.43 -11.17 -8.71
CA GLY A 151 2.48 -10.31 -9.43
C GLY A 151 3.18 -9.16 -10.15
N TYR A 152 4.30 -8.68 -9.62
CA TYR A 152 5.11 -7.62 -10.18
C TYR A 152 6.20 -8.10 -11.15
N ALA A 153 6.41 -9.41 -11.29
CA ALA A 153 7.48 -9.99 -12.10
C ALA A 153 7.15 -9.93 -13.59
N ASN A 154 7.40 -8.80 -14.22
CA ASN A 154 7.24 -8.62 -15.67
C ASN A 154 8.40 -7.79 -16.25
N PRO A 155 8.78 -8.02 -17.54
CA PRO A 155 9.94 -7.35 -18.13
C PRO A 155 9.88 -5.83 -18.12
N PRO A 156 8.75 -5.15 -18.47
CA PRO A 156 8.68 -3.70 -18.43
C PRO A 156 8.87 -3.11 -17.02
N GLY A 157 8.38 -3.81 -16.00
CA GLY A 157 8.55 -3.37 -14.62
C GLY A 157 9.99 -3.49 -14.12
N VAL A 158 10.67 -4.60 -14.47
CA VAL A 158 12.09 -4.81 -14.14
C VAL A 158 12.96 -3.77 -14.85
N ALA A 159 12.74 -3.54 -16.15
CA ALA A 159 13.47 -2.53 -16.92
C ALA A 159 13.29 -1.12 -16.33
N HIS A 160 12.06 -0.77 -15.93
CA HIS A 160 11.76 0.52 -15.30
C HIS A 160 12.57 0.74 -13.99
N VAL A 161 12.59 -0.24 -13.07
CA VAL A 161 13.35 -0.12 -11.81
C VAL A 161 14.83 0.11 -12.09
N VAL A 162 15.40 -0.65 -13.03
CA VAL A 162 16.82 -0.55 -13.37
C VAL A 162 17.16 0.75 -14.10
N SER A 163 16.28 1.23 -15.00
CA SER A 163 16.48 2.50 -15.70
C SER A 163 16.50 3.71 -14.76
N GLU A 164 15.83 3.63 -13.60
CA GLU A 164 15.89 4.65 -12.55
C GLU A 164 17.08 4.47 -11.58
N GLY A 165 17.94 3.48 -11.82
CA GLY A 165 19.17 3.24 -11.07
C GLY A 165 18.99 2.46 -9.77
N ALA A 166 17.82 1.91 -9.52
CA ALA A 166 17.54 1.01 -8.41
C ALA A 166 17.84 -0.46 -8.77
N ASP A 167 17.99 -1.30 -7.75
CA ASP A 167 18.06 -2.75 -7.90
C ASP A 167 16.74 -3.40 -7.48
N ILE A 168 16.50 -4.63 -7.97
CA ILE A 168 15.25 -5.35 -7.71
C ILE A 168 15.51 -6.75 -7.14
N VAL A 169 14.60 -7.18 -6.27
CA VAL A 169 14.42 -8.57 -5.83
C VAL A 169 12.96 -8.93 -6.06
N VAL A 170 12.68 -9.79 -7.02
CA VAL A 170 11.31 -10.20 -7.33
C VAL A 170 11.17 -11.70 -7.36
N ARG A 171 10.14 -12.22 -6.69
CA ARG A 171 9.81 -13.64 -6.79
C ARG A 171 9.27 -13.92 -8.19
N ILE A 172 9.64 -15.07 -8.73
CA ILE A 172 9.16 -15.51 -10.04
C ILE A 172 8.45 -16.85 -9.95
N ASN A 173 7.65 -17.12 -10.96
CA ASN A 173 7.06 -18.43 -11.24
C ASN A 173 7.30 -18.81 -12.71
N ARG A 174 6.75 -19.94 -13.13
CA ARG A 174 6.97 -20.51 -14.47
C ARG A 174 6.68 -19.55 -15.65
N GLY A 175 5.74 -18.62 -15.50
CA GLY A 175 5.27 -17.76 -16.60
C GLY A 175 5.46 -16.25 -16.37
N SER A 176 5.83 -15.81 -15.17
CA SER A 176 5.78 -14.38 -14.83
C SER A 176 6.89 -13.56 -15.48
N LEU A 177 8.11 -14.09 -15.56
CA LEU A 177 9.27 -13.36 -16.08
C LEU A 177 10.07 -14.29 -17.01
N PRO A 178 10.01 -14.11 -18.34
CA PRO A 178 10.87 -14.84 -19.27
C PRO A 178 12.34 -14.50 -19.02
N LEU A 179 13.16 -15.51 -18.75
CA LEU A 179 14.59 -15.39 -18.49
C LEU A 179 15.37 -16.09 -19.59
N PHE A 180 16.49 -15.50 -20.00
CA PHE A 180 17.37 -16.01 -21.02
C PHE A 180 18.78 -16.23 -20.43
N ASP A 181 19.45 -17.27 -20.86
CA ASP A 181 20.84 -17.55 -20.44
C ASP A 181 21.84 -16.82 -21.35
N GLU A 182 23.13 -17.04 -21.09
CA GLU A 182 24.23 -16.41 -21.84
C GLU A 182 24.26 -16.81 -23.34
N ALA A 183 23.69 -17.97 -23.68
CA ALA A 183 23.51 -18.37 -25.08
C ALA A 183 22.29 -17.73 -25.75
N GLY A 184 21.49 -16.97 -25.01
CA GLY A 184 20.24 -16.36 -25.48
C GLY A 184 19.05 -17.31 -25.49
N GLU A 185 19.22 -18.51 -24.92
CA GLU A 185 18.15 -19.51 -24.85
C GLU A 185 17.27 -19.30 -23.62
N ARG A 186 15.98 -19.60 -23.76
CA ARG A 186 15.03 -19.45 -22.64
C ARG A 186 15.30 -20.44 -21.53
N VAL A 187 15.51 -19.96 -20.32
CA VAL A 187 15.75 -20.78 -19.13
C VAL A 187 14.52 -21.62 -18.79
N GLN A 188 14.70 -22.94 -18.79
CA GLN A 188 13.69 -23.90 -18.35
C GLN A 188 13.80 -24.07 -16.85
N LEU A 189 12.97 -23.33 -16.07
CA LEU A 189 13.09 -23.23 -14.60
C LEU A 189 13.02 -24.59 -13.90
N LEU A 190 12.10 -25.48 -14.34
CA LEU A 190 11.95 -26.80 -13.71
C LEU A 190 13.14 -27.71 -14.02
N SER A 191 13.63 -27.71 -15.25
CA SER A 191 14.82 -28.49 -15.63
C SER A 191 16.04 -28.05 -14.85
N TRP A 192 16.22 -26.72 -14.71
CA TRP A 192 17.31 -26.19 -13.90
C TRP A 192 17.13 -26.56 -12.41
N ALA A 193 15.94 -26.39 -11.82
CA ALA A 193 15.68 -26.75 -10.42
C ALA A 193 15.97 -28.25 -10.14
N ARG A 194 15.63 -29.15 -11.07
CA ARG A 194 15.93 -30.58 -10.98
C ARG A 194 17.42 -30.90 -10.98
N SER A 195 18.25 -30.06 -11.60
CA SER A 195 19.72 -30.25 -11.61
C SER A 195 20.38 -29.85 -10.30
N LEU A 196 19.70 -29.06 -9.44
CA LEU A 196 20.26 -28.55 -8.21
C LEU A 196 20.27 -29.61 -7.10
N ARG A 197 21.24 -29.54 -6.20
CA ARG A 197 21.39 -30.47 -5.06
C ARG A 197 21.55 -29.71 -3.75
N GLY A 198 21.07 -30.30 -2.65
CA GLY A 198 21.23 -29.75 -1.31
C GLY A 198 20.22 -28.64 -0.98
N HIS A 199 20.47 -27.95 0.14
CA HIS A 199 19.61 -26.92 0.69
C HIS A 199 20.18 -25.49 0.57
N ALA A 200 21.42 -25.37 0.07
CA ALA A 200 22.02 -24.07 -0.20
C ALA A 200 21.24 -23.31 -1.28
N ALA A 201 21.36 -21.99 -1.29
CA ALA A 201 20.90 -21.21 -2.43
C ALA A 201 21.87 -21.42 -3.61
N HIS A 202 21.30 -21.55 -4.79
CA HIS A 202 22.05 -21.67 -6.04
C HIS A 202 21.65 -20.53 -6.97
N HIS A 203 22.58 -20.01 -7.74
CA HIS A 203 22.23 -19.01 -8.75
C HIS A 203 22.80 -19.32 -10.13
N ARG A 204 22.25 -18.66 -11.14
CA ARG A 204 22.81 -18.51 -12.48
C ARG A 204 22.56 -17.09 -12.98
N ILE A 205 23.47 -16.64 -13.85
CA ILE A 205 23.29 -15.35 -14.53
C ILE A 205 22.24 -15.52 -15.62
N VAL A 206 21.35 -14.54 -15.72
CA VAL A 206 20.24 -14.54 -16.68
C VAL A 206 19.95 -13.12 -17.14
N THR A 207 19.28 -13.02 -18.28
CA THR A 207 18.87 -11.75 -18.88
C THR A 207 17.35 -11.70 -19.01
N VAL A 208 16.77 -10.57 -18.64
CA VAL A 208 15.38 -10.18 -18.93
C VAL A 208 15.39 -9.28 -20.16
N ARG A 209 14.52 -9.56 -21.15
CA ARG A 209 14.40 -8.76 -22.39
C ARG A 209 13.10 -7.97 -22.40
N ASN A 210 13.19 -6.68 -22.72
CA ASN A 210 12.05 -5.77 -22.81
C ASN A 210 12.21 -4.85 -24.03
N GLY A 211 11.57 -5.17 -25.15
CA GLY A 211 11.50 -4.29 -26.32
C GLY A 211 12.85 -3.83 -26.90
N GLY A 212 13.89 -4.63 -26.79
CA GLY A 212 15.26 -4.29 -27.24
C GLY A 212 16.20 -3.89 -26.10
N GLU A 213 15.69 -3.65 -24.91
CA GLU A 213 16.49 -3.48 -23.70
C GLU A 213 16.76 -4.83 -23.04
N GLU A 214 17.97 -5.01 -22.52
CA GLU A 214 18.37 -6.20 -21.79
C GLU A 214 18.78 -5.84 -20.36
N VAL A 215 18.21 -6.53 -19.39
CA VAL A 215 18.55 -6.40 -17.97
C VAL A 215 19.18 -7.69 -17.51
N THR A 216 20.47 -7.64 -17.22
CA THR A 216 21.22 -8.78 -16.67
C THR A 216 21.04 -8.84 -15.15
N GLY A 217 20.86 -10.04 -14.63
CA GLY A 217 20.70 -10.28 -13.20
C GLY A 217 20.97 -11.74 -12.84
N ARG A 218 20.64 -12.11 -11.62
CA ARG A 218 20.78 -13.46 -11.09
C ARG A 218 19.41 -14.09 -10.83
N LEU A 219 19.20 -15.27 -11.35
CA LEU A 219 18.14 -16.17 -10.92
C LEU A 219 18.66 -17.00 -9.74
N ILE A 220 18.05 -16.86 -8.58
CA ILE A 220 18.40 -17.59 -7.36
C ILE A 220 17.32 -18.62 -7.06
N ALA A 221 17.70 -19.86 -6.79
CA ALA A 221 16.82 -20.94 -6.35
C ALA A 221 17.23 -21.43 -4.96
N LYS A 222 16.27 -21.53 -4.05
CA LYS A 222 16.45 -22.14 -2.73
C LYS A 222 15.32 -23.13 -2.48
N ARG A 223 15.68 -24.37 -2.12
CA ARG A 223 14.68 -25.38 -1.78
C ARG A 223 13.98 -25.00 -0.48
N LEU A 224 12.65 -25.07 -0.46
CA LEU A 224 11.86 -24.81 0.74
C LEU A 224 12.06 -25.92 1.78
N PRO A 225 12.00 -25.60 3.08
CA PRO A 225 11.89 -26.61 4.13
C PRO A 225 10.66 -27.49 3.94
N SER A 226 10.73 -28.76 4.34
CA SER A 226 9.68 -29.75 4.10
C SER A 226 8.32 -29.37 4.66
N ASP A 227 8.29 -28.69 5.80
CA ASP A 227 7.07 -28.14 6.42
C ASP A 227 6.38 -27.07 5.56
N LYS A 228 7.14 -26.31 4.75
CA LYS A 228 6.65 -25.25 3.86
C LYS A 228 6.25 -25.76 2.47
N VAL A 229 6.80 -26.89 2.02
CA VAL A 229 6.48 -27.49 0.72
C VAL A 229 4.98 -27.84 0.63
N ALA A 230 4.42 -28.49 1.64
CA ALA A 230 3.01 -28.88 1.65
C ALA A 230 2.05 -27.66 1.57
N GLU A 231 2.41 -26.56 2.21
CA GLU A 231 1.66 -25.31 2.14
C GLU A 231 1.75 -24.67 0.74
N ALA A 232 2.96 -24.60 0.17
CA ALA A 232 3.19 -24.07 -1.15
C ALA A 232 2.43 -24.86 -2.23
N GLN A 233 2.46 -26.19 -2.17
CA GLN A 233 1.73 -27.06 -3.08
C GLN A 233 0.20 -26.94 -2.93
N ARG A 234 -0.33 -26.79 -1.69
CA ARG A 234 -1.76 -26.52 -1.49
C ARG A 234 -2.19 -25.21 -2.14
N ARG A 235 -1.35 -24.17 -2.08
CA ARG A 235 -1.60 -22.89 -2.73
C ARG A 235 -1.64 -23.03 -4.26
N VAL A 236 -0.68 -23.74 -4.85
CA VAL A 236 -0.64 -24.01 -6.29
C VAL A 236 -1.88 -24.79 -6.74
N ARG A 237 -2.28 -25.85 -6.03
CA ARG A 237 -3.51 -26.59 -6.38
C ARG A 237 -4.76 -25.74 -6.40
N ARG A 238 -4.85 -24.74 -5.50
CA ARG A 238 -5.98 -23.82 -5.43
C ARG A 238 -5.97 -22.78 -6.55
N GLU A 239 -4.78 -22.28 -6.95
CA GLU A 239 -4.63 -21.16 -7.88
C GLU A 239 -4.52 -21.63 -9.35
N VAL A 240 -3.84 -22.74 -9.59
CA VAL A 240 -3.49 -23.23 -10.94
C VAL A 240 -4.14 -24.58 -11.24
N GLY A 241 -4.50 -25.33 -10.21
CA GLY A 241 -4.96 -26.69 -10.31
C GLY A 241 -3.85 -27.72 -10.10
N PRO A 242 -4.13 -29.03 -10.38
CA PRO A 242 -3.20 -30.14 -10.14
C PRO A 242 -2.16 -30.32 -11.26
N ASP A 243 -1.44 -29.23 -11.63
CA ASP A 243 -0.32 -29.30 -12.58
C ASP A 243 0.94 -29.89 -11.88
N PRO A 244 1.42 -31.09 -12.28
CA PRO A 244 2.56 -31.74 -11.65
C PRO A 244 3.84 -30.91 -11.68
N GLU A 245 4.12 -30.22 -12.81
CA GLU A 245 5.32 -29.39 -12.96
C GLU A 245 5.26 -28.15 -12.06
N ALA A 246 4.08 -27.53 -11.95
CA ALA A 246 3.89 -26.40 -11.06
C ALA A 246 3.99 -26.81 -9.59
N LEU A 247 3.51 -28.00 -9.22
CA LEU A 247 3.63 -28.56 -7.88
C LEU A 247 5.08 -28.88 -7.49
N GLU A 248 5.86 -29.43 -8.44
CA GLU A 248 7.28 -29.69 -8.21
C GLU A 248 8.07 -28.39 -8.10
N LEU A 249 7.81 -27.40 -8.95
CA LEU A 249 8.45 -26.12 -8.92
C LEU A 249 8.10 -25.33 -7.62
N ALA A 250 6.93 -25.58 -7.04
CA ALA A 250 6.52 -24.99 -5.77
C ALA A 250 7.38 -25.42 -4.57
N GLU A 251 8.21 -26.47 -4.69
CA GLU A 251 9.21 -26.83 -3.69
C GLU A 251 10.37 -25.82 -3.58
N TRP A 252 10.45 -24.91 -4.55
CA TRP A 252 11.52 -23.95 -4.66
C TRP A 252 11.04 -22.51 -4.49
N LEU A 253 11.80 -21.72 -3.75
CA LEU A 253 11.73 -20.27 -3.81
C LEU A 253 12.66 -19.82 -4.95
N LEU A 254 12.04 -19.25 -5.99
CA LEU A 254 12.73 -18.69 -7.14
C LEU A 254 12.65 -17.16 -7.09
N VAL A 255 13.81 -16.51 -7.12
CA VAL A 255 13.92 -15.05 -7.03
C VAL A 255 14.87 -14.56 -8.13
N PHE A 256 14.44 -13.51 -8.85
CA PHE A 256 15.30 -12.75 -9.73
C PHE A 256 15.80 -11.49 -9.02
N THR A 257 17.08 -11.14 -9.21
CA THR A 257 17.66 -9.92 -8.66
C THR A 257 18.69 -9.31 -9.60
N THR A 258 18.77 -7.97 -9.64
CA THR A 258 19.84 -7.23 -10.30
C THR A 258 20.96 -6.84 -9.33
N ALA A 259 20.73 -6.97 -8.01
CA ALA A 259 21.76 -6.65 -7.01
C ALA A 259 23.04 -7.46 -7.26
N PRO A 260 24.23 -6.82 -7.41
CA PRO A 260 25.47 -7.53 -7.66
C PRO A 260 25.83 -8.48 -6.51
N LEU A 261 26.47 -9.64 -6.84
CA LEU A 261 26.89 -10.63 -5.85
C LEU A 261 27.88 -10.05 -4.83
N GLN A 262 28.68 -9.09 -5.27
CA GLN A 262 29.66 -8.39 -4.43
C GLN A 262 29.01 -7.49 -3.36
N ARG A 263 27.78 -7.05 -3.60
CA ARG A 263 27.00 -6.27 -2.61
C ARG A 263 26.14 -7.18 -1.74
N LEU A 264 25.39 -8.10 -2.34
CA LEU A 264 24.51 -9.01 -1.61
C LEU A 264 24.71 -10.45 -2.08
N THR A 265 25.08 -11.31 -1.16
CA THR A 265 25.13 -12.76 -1.38
C THR A 265 23.73 -13.33 -1.66
N ASP A 266 23.65 -14.52 -2.24
CA ASP A 266 22.36 -15.18 -2.50
C ASP A 266 21.53 -15.39 -1.23
N ALA A 267 22.19 -15.69 -0.12
CA ALA A 267 21.55 -15.84 1.18
C ALA A 267 20.93 -14.51 1.65
N GLN A 268 21.66 -13.40 1.53
CA GLN A 268 21.16 -12.08 1.88
C GLN A 268 19.97 -11.64 0.99
N VAL A 269 20.00 -11.94 -0.32
CA VAL A 269 18.87 -11.67 -1.21
C VAL A 269 17.63 -12.45 -0.78
N ILE A 270 17.78 -13.73 -0.43
CA ILE A 270 16.66 -14.53 0.09
C ILE A 270 16.15 -14.00 1.43
N ASP A 271 17.02 -13.55 2.30
CA ASP A 271 16.63 -12.99 3.59
C ASP A 271 15.94 -11.62 3.43
N ALA A 272 16.44 -10.77 2.52
CA ALA A 272 15.76 -9.53 2.14
C ALA A 272 14.35 -9.81 1.60
N TYR A 273 14.20 -10.81 0.69
CA TYR A 273 12.88 -11.19 0.19
C TYR A 273 11.94 -11.67 1.30
N ARG A 274 12.42 -12.35 2.31
CA ARG A 274 11.60 -12.77 3.46
C ARG A 274 10.99 -11.61 4.22
N LEU A 275 11.65 -10.44 4.24
CA LEU A 275 11.12 -9.26 4.90
C LEU A 275 9.90 -8.67 4.19
N ARG A 276 9.60 -9.11 2.98
CA ARG A 276 8.41 -8.67 2.21
C ARG A 276 7.11 -8.82 3.02
N TRP A 277 7.02 -9.80 3.90
CA TRP A 277 5.81 -10.01 4.71
C TRP A 277 5.44 -8.80 5.62
N GLN A 278 6.36 -7.85 5.84
CA GLN A 278 6.09 -6.66 6.64
C GLN A 278 4.97 -5.79 6.04
N VAL A 279 4.91 -5.66 4.72
CA VAL A 279 3.82 -4.92 4.06
C VAL A 279 2.48 -5.64 4.20
N GLU A 280 2.46 -6.97 4.24
CA GLU A 280 1.24 -7.74 4.53
C GLU A 280 0.71 -7.48 5.95
N LEU A 281 1.62 -7.31 6.92
CA LEU A 281 1.25 -6.92 8.28
C LEU A 281 0.68 -5.50 8.32
N LEU A 282 1.24 -4.56 7.55
CA LEU A 282 0.70 -3.22 7.41
C LEU A 282 -0.74 -3.27 6.90
N PHE A 283 -1.00 -4.01 5.82
CA PHE A 283 -2.36 -4.17 5.29
C PHE A 283 -3.31 -4.85 6.29
N LYS A 284 -2.87 -5.88 7.00
CA LYS A 284 -3.67 -6.51 8.06
C LYS A 284 -4.04 -5.52 9.15
N ARG A 285 -3.08 -4.72 9.60
CA ARG A 285 -3.29 -3.67 10.59
C ARG A 285 -4.33 -2.65 10.12
N TRP A 286 -4.17 -2.12 8.91
CA TRP A 286 -5.10 -1.14 8.35
C TRP A 286 -6.52 -1.71 8.16
N LYS A 287 -6.63 -2.97 7.74
CA LYS A 287 -7.94 -3.63 7.60
C LYS A 287 -8.59 -3.91 8.95
N SER A 288 -7.87 -4.52 9.89
CA SER A 288 -8.45 -4.97 11.15
C SER A 288 -8.63 -3.86 12.18
N LEU A 289 -7.65 -2.95 12.31
CA LEU A 289 -7.67 -1.91 13.36
C LEU A 289 -8.27 -0.59 12.87
N CYS A 290 -8.10 -0.27 11.60
CA CYS A 290 -8.54 1.01 11.03
C CYS A 290 -9.73 0.87 10.08
N HIS A 291 -10.34 -0.32 10.02
CA HIS A 291 -11.54 -0.62 9.24
C HIS A 291 -11.43 -0.29 7.74
N LEU A 292 -10.23 -0.46 7.16
CA LEU A 292 -10.02 -0.20 5.74
C LEU A 292 -10.86 -1.13 4.84
N ASP A 293 -11.24 -2.30 5.34
CA ASP A 293 -12.06 -3.30 4.64
C ASP A 293 -13.57 -3.09 4.80
N LYS A 294 -14.01 -2.11 5.59
CA LYS A 294 -15.42 -1.78 5.77
C LYS A 294 -15.84 -0.69 4.80
N LEU A 295 -15.94 -1.05 3.53
CA LEU A 295 -16.31 -0.11 2.48
C LEU A 295 -17.77 0.28 2.55
N PRO A 296 -18.11 1.59 2.39
CA PRO A 296 -19.47 2.02 2.17
C PRO A 296 -19.97 1.55 0.79
N ASN A 297 -21.29 1.43 0.66
CA ASN A 297 -21.90 1.09 -0.64
C ASN A 297 -21.96 2.33 -1.54
N TYR A 298 -20.83 2.72 -2.10
CA TYR A 298 -20.68 3.83 -3.03
C TYR A 298 -20.41 3.33 -4.45
N ARG A 299 -20.80 4.16 -5.43
CA ARG A 299 -20.37 3.97 -6.81
C ARG A 299 -18.86 4.24 -6.95
N HIS A 300 -18.27 3.69 -7.98
CA HIS A 300 -16.85 3.63 -8.25
C HIS A 300 -16.07 4.92 -7.90
N ASP A 301 -16.41 6.08 -8.50
CA ASP A 301 -15.68 7.33 -8.29
C ASP A 301 -15.67 7.81 -6.84
N THR A 302 -16.82 7.70 -6.17
CA THR A 302 -16.95 8.06 -4.76
C THR A 302 -16.20 7.07 -3.87
N LEU A 303 -16.19 5.79 -4.25
CA LEU A 303 -15.48 4.75 -3.52
C LEU A 303 -13.97 4.94 -3.59
N ILE A 304 -13.41 5.26 -4.76
CA ILE A 304 -11.97 5.54 -4.91
C ILE A 304 -11.59 6.78 -4.09
N SER A 305 -12.39 7.84 -4.12
CA SER A 305 -12.16 9.02 -3.28
C SER A 305 -12.23 8.70 -1.78
N TRP A 306 -13.17 7.86 -1.36
CA TRP A 306 -13.29 7.41 0.02
C TRP A 306 -12.06 6.60 0.45
N LEU A 307 -11.63 5.64 -0.37
CA LEU A 307 -10.43 4.84 -0.10
C LEU A 307 -9.17 5.71 -0.04
N THR A 308 -9.04 6.68 -0.95
CA THR A 308 -7.89 7.59 -0.96
C THR A 308 -7.88 8.50 0.27
N GLY A 309 -9.04 9.02 0.68
CA GLY A 309 -9.20 9.78 1.92
C GLY A 309 -8.89 8.94 3.16
N LYS A 310 -9.32 7.67 3.19
CA LYS A 310 -9.00 6.73 4.27
C LYS A 310 -7.50 6.44 4.31
N LEU A 311 -6.85 6.23 3.16
CA LEU A 311 -5.40 6.06 3.08
C LEU A 311 -4.66 7.29 3.57
N LEU A 312 -5.06 8.50 3.18
CA LEU A 312 -4.47 9.75 3.67
C LEU A 312 -4.55 9.84 5.19
N LEU A 313 -5.72 9.56 5.77
CA LEU A 313 -5.90 9.55 7.22
C LEU A 313 -5.00 8.52 7.92
N LEU A 314 -4.83 7.32 7.33
CA LEU A 314 -3.93 6.29 7.86
C LEU A 314 -2.48 6.77 7.86
N LEU A 315 -2.02 7.44 6.81
CA LEU A 315 -0.68 8.01 6.74
C LEU A 315 -0.48 9.14 7.78
N CYS A 316 -1.49 9.99 7.98
CA CYS A 316 -1.47 10.99 9.05
C CYS A 316 -1.34 10.32 10.43
N ALA A 317 -2.14 9.29 10.70
CA ALA A 317 -2.11 8.57 11.98
C ALA A 317 -0.76 7.85 12.22
N GLU A 318 -0.18 7.21 11.18
CA GLU A 318 1.16 6.61 11.27
C GLU A 318 2.22 7.65 11.66
N ARG A 319 2.17 8.85 11.07
CA ARG A 319 3.09 9.95 11.41
C ARG A 319 2.91 10.48 12.81
N MET A 320 1.68 10.68 13.25
CA MET A 320 1.40 11.14 14.62
C MET A 320 1.85 10.11 15.66
N ALA A 321 1.83 8.82 15.32
CA ALA A 321 2.30 7.74 16.18
C ALA A 321 3.83 7.64 16.25
N GLU A 322 4.57 8.15 15.28
CA GLU A 322 6.03 8.02 15.18
C GLU A 322 6.79 8.63 16.38
N PRO A 323 6.49 9.85 16.87
CA PRO A 323 7.15 10.41 18.04
C PRO A 323 6.92 9.59 19.30
N ALA A 324 5.71 9.05 19.48
CA ALA A 324 5.35 8.23 20.65
C ALA A 324 6.06 6.87 20.64
N SER A 325 6.51 6.38 19.50
CA SER A 325 7.19 5.08 19.34
C SER A 325 8.71 5.14 19.53
N ARG A 326 9.34 6.32 19.55
CA ARG A 326 10.81 6.49 19.61
C ARG A 326 11.45 6.02 20.93
N GLY A 327 10.66 5.76 21.97
CA GLY A 327 11.15 5.25 23.26
C GLY A 327 10.84 3.78 23.53
N LEU A 328 10.24 3.07 22.61
CA LEU A 328 9.69 1.72 22.81
C LEU A 328 10.27 0.77 21.74
N SER A 329 10.65 -0.44 22.13
CA SER A 329 11.24 -1.45 21.23
C SER A 329 10.39 -1.72 19.98
N PRO A 330 11.01 -1.78 18.77
CA PRO A 330 10.36 -1.42 17.51
C PRO A 330 9.18 -2.24 17.00
N PRO A 331 8.93 -3.54 17.23
CA PRO A 331 7.90 -4.18 16.41
C PRO A 331 6.48 -4.18 16.97
N ILE A 332 6.28 -4.15 18.27
CA ILE A 332 4.94 -4.40 18.86
C ILE A 332 4.10 -3.12 18.96
N HIS A 333 4.72 -1.98 19.23
CA HIS A 333 4.00 -0.73 19.52
C HIS A 333 3.51 0.03 18.29
N ARG A 334 4.15 -0.14 17.12
CA ARG A 334 3.62 0.40 15.85
C ARG A 334 2.36 -0.32 15.36
N LEU A 335 2.04 -1.50 15.93
CA LEU A 335 0.85 -2.24 15.54
C LEU A 335 -0.46 -1.63 16.05
N THR A 336 -0.43 -0.90 17.15
CA THR A 336 -1.63 -0.38 17.83
C THR A 336 -1.74 1.15 17.85
N ALA A 337 -0.63 1.87 17.77
CA ALA A 337 -0.62 3.32 17.90
C ALA A 337 -1.53 4.08 16.91
N PRO A 338 -1.57 3.74 15.60
CA PRO A 338 -2.47 4.42 14.66
C PRO A 338 -3.95 4.22 14.97
N SER A 339 -4.36 3.02 15.43
CA SER A 339 -5.75 2.77 15.83
C SER A 339 -6.12 3.54 17.09
N LEU A 340 -5.22 3.60 18.07
CA LEU A 340 -5.44 4.40 19.29
C LEU A 340 -5.60 5.89 18.97
N ILE A 341 -4.80 6.43 18.04
CA ILE A 341 -4.93 7.82 17.60
C ILE A 341 -6.27 8.05 16.90
N LEU A 342 -6.68 7.14 16.02
CA LEU A 342 -7.98 7.21 15.36
C LEU A 342 -9.14 7.08 16.36
N ASP A 343 -9.04 6.20 17.33
CA ASP A 343 -10.05 6.04 18.38
C ASP A 343 -10.11 7.26 19.30
N HIS A 344 -8.97 7.86 19.64
CA HIS A 344 -8.93 9.14 20.36
C HIS A 344 -9.50 10.30 19.55
N ALA A 345 -9.19 10.39 18.26
CA ALA A 345 -9.75 11.40 17.39
C ALA A 345 -11.28 11.25 17.25
N ARG A 346 -11.78 10.01 17.15
CA ARG A 346 -13.23 9.70 17.17
C ARG A 346 -13.87 10.10 18.51
N ALA A 347 -13.24 9.73 19.64
CA ALA A 347 -13.75 10.08 20.97
C ALA A 347 -13.79 11.59 21.16
N ALA A 348 -12.71 12.29 20.79
CA ALA A 348 -12.65 13.75 20.89
C ALA A 348 -13.71 14.45 20.00
N ALA A 349 -13.96 13.95 18.79
CA ALA A 349 -15.00 14.45 17.92
C ALA A 349 -16.42 14.23 18.50
N VAL A 350 -16.64 13.08 19.16
CA VAL A 350 -17.90 12.78 19.86
C VAL A 350 -18.07 13.66 21.09
N GLU A 351 -17.03 13.84 21.91
CA GLU A 351 -17.05 14.73 23.08
C GLU A 351 -17.32 16.19 22.67
N ALA A 352 -16.60 16.70 21.69
CA ALA A 352 -16.82 18.06 21.18
C ALA A 352 -18.26 18.26 20.68
N HIS A 353 -18.83 17.26 20.02
CA HIS A 353 -20.24 17.28 19.59
C HIS A 353 -21.20 17.29 20.79
N LEU A 354 -20.98 16.42 21.78
CA LEU A 354 -21.83 16.36 22.99
C LEU A 354 -21.74 17.63 23.82
N ASP A 355 -20.57 18.23 23.95
CA ASP A 355 -20.37 19.49 24.68
C ASP A 355 -21.07 20.66 23.98
N HIS A 356 -21.03 20.68 22.65
CA HIS A 356 -21.73 21.69 21.84
C HIS A 356 -23.25 21.57 22.01
N VAL A 357 -23.81 20.37 21.90
CA VAL A 357 -25.24 20.10 22.10
C VAL A 357 -25.66 20.42 23.55
N ALA A 358 -24.82 20.11 24.54
CA ALA A 358 -25.10 20.43 25.95
C ALA A 358 -24.98 21.95 26.25
N GLY A 359 -24.13 22.68 25.52
CA GLY A 359 -23.97 24.13 25.61
C GLY A 359 -25.19 24.89 25.09
N ASP A 360 -25.75 24.44 23.99
CA ASP A 360 -26.94 25.08 23.36
C ASP A 360 -28.22 24.96 24.21
N HIS A 361 -28.33 23.89 25.01
CA HIS A 361 -29.45 23.73 25.95
C HIS A 361 -29.33 24.59 27.20
N ARG A 362 -28.21 25.23 27.50
CA ARG A 362 -28.05 26.17 28.65
C ARG A 362 -28.32 27.63 28.27
N GLY A 363 -28.41 27.92 26.98
CA GLY A 363 -28.63 29.29 26.46
C GLY A 363 -30.10 29.71 26.27
N SER A 364 -31.08 28.79 26.36
CA SER A 364 -32.48 29.07 26.11
C SER A 364 -33.35 29.01 27.38
N HIS A 365 -33.10 29.90 28.30
CA HIS A 365 -34.16 30.32 29.25
C HIS A 365 -34.44 31.83 29.05
N PRO A 366 -35.54 32.21 28.42
CA PRO A 366 -35.99 33.57 28.52
C PRO A 366 -36.66 33.76 29.88
N ASN A 367 -36.08 34.63 30.69
CA ASN A 367 -36.80 35.28 31.76
C ASN A 367 -37.98 36.04 31.14
N ALA A 368 -39.18 35.53 31.34
CA ALA A 368 -40.40 36.28 31.26
C ALA A 368 -41.18 35.95 32.50
N ILE A 369 -41.28 36.94 33.43
CA ILE A 369 -42.47 37.31 34.19
C ILE A 369 -41.99 38.33 35.25
N ALA A 370 -42.28 39.59 35.01
CA ALA A 370 -42.89 40.50 35.93
C ALA A 370 -43.38 41.73 35.13
#